data_6ff49aaa160375e1ced243ee07f48fbd
#
_entry.id   6ff49aaa160375e1ced243ee07f48fbd
#
_cell.length_a   1.000
_cell.length_b   1.000
_cell.length_c   1.000
_cell.angle_alpha   90.00
_cell.angle_beta   90.00
_cell.angle_gamma   90.00
#
_symmetry.space_group_name_H-M   'P 1'
#
loop_
_entity.id
_entity.type
_entity.pdbx_description
1 polymer ?
#
loop_
_entity_poly.entity_id
_entity_poly.type
_entity_poly.pdbx_seq_one_letter_code
_entity_poly.pdbx_strand_id
1 'polypeptide(L)'
;YIENPHHIEVQIMGDKYGNVVHLGARECSIQRRNQKVIEESPSPFVKDETRKKMLKVAVEACKRIGYYSAGTLEFMMDKDQNFYFLEMNTRLQVEHPVTEECTGVDLVRDMITVAAGNPLPYKQEDIKFSGAAIECRIYAEDPENNFMPSPGVITVREAPEGRNLRLDSA
;
A
#
# COMPACT_ATOMS: atom_id res chain seq x y z
N TYR A 1 -1.44 -12.18 21.28
CA TYR A 1 -0.17 -11.45 21.08
C TYR A 1 0.67 -12.18 20.03
N ILE A 2 1.18 -11.46 19.04
CA ILE A 2 2.10 -11.99 18.02
C ILE A 2 3.47 -11.32 18.27
N GLU A 3 4.48 -12.15 18.45
CA GLU A 3 5.84 -11.66 18.73
C GLU A 3 6.51 -11.23 17.42
N ASN A 4 7.08 -10.01 17.40
CA ASN A 4 7.76 -9.41 16.24
C ASN A 4 7.00 -9.61 14.92
N PRO A 5 5.73 -9.17 14.83
CA PRO A 5 4.95 -9.37 13.63
C PRO A 5 5.41 -8.47 12.50
N HIS A 6 5.25 -8.96 11.27
CA HIS A 6 5.31 -8.13 10.08
C HIS A 6 3.94 -7.52 9.78
N HIS A 7 3.91 -6.26 9.38
CA HIS A 7 2.72 -5.55 8.93
C HIS A 7 2.67 -5.62 7.41
N ILE A 8 1.78 -6.45 6.89
CA ILE A 8 1.63 -6.69 5.45
C ILE A 8 0.26 -6.18 4.99
N GLU A 9 0.26 -5.48 3.88
CA GLU A 9 -0.93 -4.87 3.32
C GLU A 9 -1.22 -5.39 1.92
N VAL A 10 -2.50 -5.59 1.60
CA VAL A 10 -2.95 -5.95 0.26
C VAL A 10 -3.75 -4.80 -0.33
N GLN A 11 -3.24 -4.22 -1.43
CA GLN A 11 -3.94 -3.19 -2.17
C GLN A 11 -5.04 -3.80 -3.02
N ILE A 12 -6.26 -3.31 -2.86
CA ILE A 12 -7.44 -3.69 -3.64
C ILE A 12 -7.92 -2.51 -4.47
N MET A 13 -8.45 -2.83 -5.64
CA MET A 13 -9.25 -1.91 -6.45
C MET A 13 -10.49 -2.64 -6.94
N GLY A 14 -11.66 -2.02 -6.77
CA GLY A 14 -12.94 -2.59 -7.17
C GLY A 14 -13.82 -1.60 -7.90
N ASP A 15 -14.74 -2.10 -8.72
CA ASP A 15 -15.78 -1.30 -9.37
C ASP A 15 -17.20 -1.65 -8.87
N LYS A 16 -18.18 -0.87 -9.31
CA LYS A 16 -19.60 -1.07 -8.96
C LYS A 16 -20.26 -2.26 -9.66
N TYR A 17 -19.52 -2.95 -10.53
CA TYR A 17 -20.00 -4.09 -11.30
C TYR A 17 -19.56 -5.44 -10.73
N GLY A 18 -18.86 -5.41 -9.58
CA GLY A 18 -18.38 -6.60 -8.88
C GLY A 18 -17.00 -7.07 -9.33
N ASN A 19 -16.32 -6.32 -10.19
CA ASN A 19 -14.92 -6.60 -10.49
C ASN A 19 -14.07 -6.11 -9.33
N VAL A 20 -13.28 -7.00 -8.77
CA VAL A 20 -12.31 -6.68 -7.70
C VAL A 20 -11.01 -7.34 -8.06
N VAL A 21 -9.93 -6.57 -8.04
CA VAL A 21 -8.57 -7.02 -8.29
C VAL A 21 -7.66 -6.66 -7.12
N HIS A 22 -6.58 -7.40 -6.95
CA HIS A 22 -5.48 -7.02 -6.08
C HIS A 22 -4.34 -6.43 -6.89
N LEU A 23 -3.65 -5.46 -6.31
CA LEU A 23 -2.45 -4.83 -6.86
C LEU A 23 -1.19 -5.20 -6.06
N GLY A 24 -1.17 -6.43 -5.52
CA GLY A 24 -0.04 -6.94 -4.75
C GLY A 24 -0.08 -6.56 -3.28
N ALA A 25 1.04 -6.84 -2.62
CA ALA A 25 1.21 -6.61 -1.19
C ALA A 25 2.38 -5.69 -0.93
N ARG A 26 2.25 -4.87 0.11
CA ARG A 26 3.30 -3.99 0.66
C ARG A 26 3.79 -4.52 2.00
N GLU A 27 5.05 -4.30 2.28
CA GLU A 27 5.68 -4.46 3.59
C GLU A 27 5.73 -3.12 4.29
N CYS A 28 5.10 -3.01 5.45
CA CYS A 28 4.98 -1.76 6.21
C CYS A 28 5.42 -1.91 7.67
N SER A 29 6.32 -2.85 7.96
CA SER A 29 6.76 -3.16 9.32
C SER A 29 7.69 -2.11 9.92
N ILE A 30 8.38 -1.30 9.10
CA ILE A 30 9.28 -0.27 9.60
C ILE A 30 8.45 0.93 10.06
N GLN A 31 8.23 0.96 11.36
CA GLN A 31 7.36 1.95 12.01
C GLN A 31 8.05 2.57 13.22
N ARG A 32 7.67 3.80 13.52
CA ARG A 32 8.02 4.47 14.77
C ARG A 32 6.74 4.88 15.49
N ARG A 33 6.52 4.35 16.71
CA ARG A 33 5.31 4.60 17.51
C ARG A 33 4.01 4.30 16.73
N ASN A 34 3.98 3.16 16.04
CA ASN A 34 2.88 2.71 15.17
C ASN A 34 2.63 3.62 13.93
N GLN A 35 3.57 4.49 13.60
CA GLN A 35 3.54 5.29 12.38
C GLN A 35 4.49 4.70 11.35
N LYS A 36 4.00 4.39 10.17
CA LYS A 36 4.79 3.88 9.05
C LYS A 36 5.85 4.91 8.65
N VAL A 37 7.06 4.47 8.39
CA VAL A 37 8.22 5.32 8.02
C VAL A 37 8.84 4.88 6.70
N ILE A 38 8.94 3.58 6.49
CA ILE A 38 9.43 2.98 5.24
C ILE A 38 8.46 1.89 4.83
N GLU A 39 8.02 1.95 3.58
CA GLU A 39 7.18 0.96 2.94
C GLU A 39 7.85 0.44 1.67
N GLU A 40 7.64 -0.83 1.36
CA GLU A 40 8.19 -1.43 0.15
C GLU A 40 7.22 -2.42 -0.52
N SER A 41 7.36 -2.57 -1.81
CA SER A 41 6.63 -3.54 -2.61
C SER A 41 7.57 -4.19 -3.64
N PRO A 42 7.50 -5.53 -3.83
CA PRO A 42 6.78 -6.49 -3.00
C PRO A 42 7.44 -6.71 -1.64
N SER A 43 6.73 -7.26 -0.67
CA SER A 43 7.34 -7.66 0.61
C SER A 43 8.41 -8.73 0.39
N PRO A 44 9.65 -8.52 0.85
CA PRO A 44 10.70 -9.53 0.77
C PRO A 44 10.51 -10.66 1.78
N PHE A 45 9.72 -10.45 2.82
CA PHE A 45 9.45 -11.42 3.88
C PHE A 45 8.41 -12.47 3.47
N VAL A 46 7.38 -12.06 2.71
CA VAL A 46 6.23 -12.92 2.39
C VAL A 46 6.59 -13.92 1.31
N LYS A 47 6.53 -15.21 1.65
CA LYS A 47 6.73 -16.31 0.69
C LYS A 47 5.63 -16.33 -0.37
N ASP A 48 5.96 -16.78 -1.58
CA ASP A 48 5.03 -16.78 -2.72
C ASP A 48 3.73 -17.53 -2.48
N GLU A 49 3.77 -18.67 -1.77
CA GLU A 49 2.57 -19.43 -1.45
C GLU A 49 1.65 -18.65 -0.50
N THR A 50 2.23 -18.03 0.55
CA THR A 50 1.49 -17.22 1.52
C THR A 50 0.93 -15.97 0.84
N ARG A 51 1.74 -15.32 -0.01
CA ARG A 51 1.30 -14.17 -0.79
C ARG A 51 0.07 -14.50 -1.64
N LYS A 52 0.09 -15.60 -2.40
CA LYS A 52 -1.05 -16.04 -3.21
C LYS A 52 -2.31 -16.28 -2.37
N LYS A 53 -2.17 -16.92 -1.21
CA LYS A 53 -3.30 -17.15 -0.30
C LYS A 53 -3.88 -15.84 0.23
N MET A 54 -3.01 -14.94 0.68
CA MET A 54 -3.40 -13.64 1.23
C MET A 54 -4.11 -12.76 0.20
N LEU A 55 -3.55 -12.66 -1.01
CA LEU A 55 -4.15 -11.91 -2.12
C LEU A 55 -5.52 -12.46 -2.49
N LYS A 56 -5.67 -13.79 -2.57
CA LYS A 56 -6.95 -14.44 -2.83
C LYS A 56 -7.98 -14.13 -1.76
N VAL A 57 -7.62 -14.26 -0.49
CA VAL A 57 -8.52 -13.98 0.66
C VAL A 57 -8.96 -12.52 0.63
N ALA A 58 -8.07 -11.58 0.35
CA ALA A 58 -8.39 -10.16 0.27
C ALA A 58 -9.41 -9.85 -0.83
N VAL A 59 -9.21 -10.40 -2.04
CA VAL A 59 -10.16 -10.23 -3.16
C VAL A 59 -11.52 -10.86 -2.84
N GLU A 60 -11.54 -12.08 -2.29
CA GLU A 60 -12.77 -12.77 -1.95
C GLU A 60 -13.56 -12.03 -0.86
N ALA A 61 -12.88 -11.50 0.15
CA ALA A 61 -13.51 -10.71 1.21
C ALA A 61 -14.18 -9.46 0.61
N CYS A 62 -13.45 -8.71 -0.24
CA CYS A 62 -13.97 -7.51 -0.87
C CYS A 62 -15.15 -7.78 -1.81
N LYS A 63 -15.09 -8.89 -2.58
CA LYS A 63 -16.22 -9.31 -3.43
C LYS A 63 -17.48 -9.64 -2.61
N ARG A 64 -17.32 -10.32 -1.48
CA ARG A 64 -18.45 -10.71 -0.61
C ARG A 64 -19.19 -9.52 -0.02
N ILE A 65 -18.47 -8.43 0.30
CA ILE A 65 -19.09 -7.22 0.86
C ILE A 65 -19.49 -6.21 -0.22
N GLY A 66 -19.28 -6.51 -1.50
CA GLY A 66 -19.57 -5.58 -2.61
C GLY A 66 -18.70 -4.32 -2.58
N TYR A 67 -17.44 -4.45 -2.17
CA TYR A 67 -16.52 -3.32 -2.07
C TYR A 67 -16.14 -2.77 -3.44
N TYR A 68 -16.11 -1.43 -3.56
CA TYR A 68 -15.64 -0.73 -4.75
C TYR A 68 -14.75 0.46 -4.36
N SER A 69 -13.97 0.99 -5.31
CA SER A 69 -12.90 1.97 -5.13
C SER A 69 -11.60 1.35 -4.60
N ALA A 70 -10.59 2.19 -4.32
CA ALA A 70 -9.34 1.74 -3.71
C ALA A 70 -9.54 1.42 -2.24
N GLY A 71 -8.94 0.34 -1.78
CA GLY A 71 -8.93 -0.07 -0.39
C GLY A 71 -7.73 -0.93 -0.08
N THR A 72 -7.39 -1.02 1.19
CA THR A 72 -6.25 -1.81 1.65
C THR A 72 -6.68 -2.69 2.81
N LEU A 73 -6.41 -4.00 2.69
CA LEU A 73 -6.54 -4.92 3.82
C LEU A 73 -5.18 -5.05 4.50
N GLU A 74 -5.15 -4.76 5.79
CA GLU A 74 -3.96 -4.85 6.63
C GLU A 74 -3.96 -6.17 7.41
N PHE A 75 -2.79 -6.80 7.47
CA PHE A 75 -2.56 -8.07 8.15
C PHE A 75 -1.32 -8.00 9.03
N MET A 76 -1.40 -8.68 10.16
CA MET A 76 -0.21 -9.00 10.95
C MET A 76 0.24 -10.41 10.60
N MET A 77 1.51 -10.58 10.27
CA MET A 77 2.09 -11.86 9.88
C MET A 77 3.17 -12.27 10.88
N ASP A 78 3.13 -13.53 11.34
CA ASP A 78 4.15 -14.07 12.20
C ASP A 78 5.35 -14.65 11.41
N LYS A 79 6.40 -15.07 12.12
CA LYS A 79 7.61 -15.69 11.54
C LYS A 79 7.33 -16.98 10.76
N ASP A 80 6.23 -17.66 11.07
CA ASP A 80 5.84 -18.93 10.44
C ASP A 80 4.92 -18.71 9.23
N GLN A 81 4.74 -17.45 8.80
CA GLN A 81 3.92 -17.04 7.66
C GLN A 81 2.41 -17.19 7.89
N ASN A 82 1.95 -17.29 9.13
CA ASN A 82 0.53 -17.18 9.43
C ASN A 82 0.16 -15.70 9.41
N PHE A 83 -0.93 -15.36 8.74
CA PHE A 83 -1.41 -13.98 8.65
C PHE A 83 -2.78 -13.84 9.29
N TYR A 84 -2.97 -12.73 9.96
CA TYR A 84 -4.17 -12.41 10.74
C TYR A 84 -4.67 -11.05 10.28
N PHE A 85 -5.95 -10.97 9.94
CA PHE A 85 -6.58 -9.72 9.54
C PHE A 85 -6.57 -8.73 10.70
N LEU A 86 -6.12 -7.50 10.41
CA LEU A 86 -6.11 -6.41 11.37
C LEU A 86 -7.27 -5.45 11.10
N GLU A 87 -7.25 -4.80 9.94
CA GLU A 87 -8.29 -3.85 9.55
C GLU A 87 -8.36 -3.67 8.04
N MET A 88 -9.39 -2.96 7.58
CA MET A 88 -9.49 -2.51 6.19
C MET A 88 -9.59 -0.99 6.15
N ASN A 89 -8.66 -0.37 5.43
CA ASN A 89 -8.72 1.04 5.11
C ASN A 89 -9.48 1.24 3.80
N THR A 90 -10.65 1.86 3.89
CA THR A 90 -11.56 2.09 2.74
C THR A 90 -11.26 3.41 2.03
N ARG A 91 -10.00 3.66 1.77
CA ARG A 91 -9.46 4.88 1.16
C ARG A 91 -8.10 4.61 0.52
N LEU A 92 -7.63 5.57 -0.25
CA LEU A 92 -6.23 5.61 -0.67
C LEU A 92 -5.33 5.87 0.55
N GLN A 93 -4.17 5.22 0.57
CA GLN A 93 -3.16 5.41 1.62
C GLN A 93 -1.94 6.15 1.08
N VAL A 94 -1.12 6.70 1.98
CA VAL A 94 0.11 7.43 1.61
C VAL A 94 1.04 6.53 0.82
N GLU A 95 1.17 5.26 1.21
CA GLU A 95 2.06 4.24 0.66
C GLU A 95 1.57 3.61 -0.67
N HIS A 96 0.53 4.17 -1.32
CA HIS A 96 0.08 3.68 -2.62
C HIS A 96 1.14 3.78 -3.75
N PRO A 97 2.07 4.75 -3.72
CA PRO A 97 3.05 4.92 -4.79
C PRO A 97 3.92 3.69 -5.03
N VAL A 98 4.33 2.95 -3.98
CA VAL A 98 5.13 1.73 -4.19
C VAL A 98 4.37 0.65 -4.95
N THR A 99 3.04 0.62 -4.82
CA THR A 99 2.18 -0.28 -5.60
C THR A 99 2.09 0.19 -7.06
N GLU A 100 1.90 1.47 -7.29
CA GLU A 100 1.82 2.05 -8.63
C GLU A 100 3.13 1.83 -9.42
N GLU A 101 4.27 2.06 -8.78
CA GLU A 101 5.59 1.83 -9.40
C GLU A 101 5.82 0.36 -9.79
N CYS A 102 5.31 -0.58 -9.00
CA CYS A 102 5.45 -2.02 -9.29
C CYS A 102 4.43 -2.57 -10.29
N THR A 103 3.30 -1.88 -10.50
CA THR A 103 2.20 -2.39 -11.34
C THR A 103 1.93 -1.55 -12.58
N GLY A 104 2.36 -0.29 -12.60
CA GLY A 104 2.02 0.68 -13.64
C GLY A 104 0.55 1.13 -13.61
N VAL A 105 -0.20 0.79 -12.56
CA VAL A 105 -1.59 1.20 -12.36
C VAL A 105 -1.63 2.55 -11.67
N ASP A 106 -2.44 3.47 -12.16
CA ASP A 106 -2.72 4.77 -11.55
C ASP A 106 -3.99 4.66 -10.71
N LEU A 107 -3.82 4.46 -9.40
CA LEU A 107 -4.93 4.25 -8.47
C LEU A 107 -5.85 5.46 -8.36
N VAL A 108 -5.30 6.66 -8.41
CA VAL A 108 -6.08 7.90 -8.29
C VAL A 108 -6.99 8.07 -9.50
N ARG A 109 -6.46 7.88 -10.71
CA ARG A 109 -7.25 7.90 -11.95
C ARG A 109 -8.34 6.85 -11.93
N ASP A 110 -8.03 5.64 -11.47
CA ASP A 110 -8.99 4.54 -11.43
C ASP A 110 -10.08 4.77 -10.39
N MET A 111 -9.77 5.39 -9.25
CA MET A 111 -10.76 5.85 -8.27
C MET A 111 -11.76 6.84 -8.91
N ILE A 112 -11.25 7.81 -9.67
CA ILE A 112 -12.08 8.80 -10.40
C ILE A 112 -12.94 8.09 -11.45
N THR A 113 -12.36 7.16 -12.19
CA THR A 113 -13.05 6.37 -13.24
C THR A 113 -14.22 5.58 -12.65
N VAL A 114 -13.98 4.87 -11.53
CA VAL A 114 -15.01 4.09 -10.83
C VAL A 114 -16.06 5.00 -10.18
N ALA A 115 -15.65 6.13 -9.61
CA ALA A 115 -16.59 7.11 -9.05
C ALA A 115 -17.53 7.67 -10.10
N ALA A 116 -17.03 7.90 -11.32
CA ALA A 116 -17.82 8.32 -12.48
C ALA A 116 -18.78 7.24 -13.00
N GLY A 117 -18.78 6.03 -12.42
CA GLY A 117 -19.66 4.93 -12.77
C GLY A 117 -19.15 4.02 -13.88
N ASN A 118 -17.89 4.12 -14.24
CA ASN A 118 -17.27 3.25 -15.24
C ASN A 118 -16.70 1.97 -14.60
N PRO A 119 -16.61 0.86 -15.34
CA PRO A 119 -15.90 -0.34 -14.89
C PRO A 119 -14.39 -0.10 -14.84
N LEU A 120 -13.69 -0.98 -14.12
CA LEU A 120 -12.23 -1.02 -14.19
C LEU A 120 -11.76 -1.31 -15.62
N PRO A 121 -10.70 -0.62 -16.10
CA PRO A 121 -10.22 -0.77 -17.48
C PRO A 121 -9.38 -2.04 -17.72
N TYR A 122 -9.20 -2.86 -16.68
CA TYR A 122 -8.38 -4.09 -16.69
C TYR A 122 -8.98 -5.16 -15.80
N LYS A 123 -8.53 -6.40 -16.01
CA LYS A 123 -8.79 -7.57 -15.15
C LYS A 123 -7.54 -7.96 -14.39
N GLN A 124 -7.66 -8.94 -13.48
CA GLN A 124 -6.53 -9.41 -12.68
C GLN A 124 -5.37 -9.94 -13.53
N GLU A 125 -5.65 -10.62 -14.63
CA GLU A 125 -4.65 -11.19 -15.56
C GLU A 125 -3.87 -10.13 -16.34
N ASP A 126 -4.39 -8.92 -16.46
CA ASP A 126 -3.75 -7.81 -17.18
C ASP A 126 -2.70 -7.12 -16.31
N ILE A 127 -2.82 -7.22 -14.98
CA ILE A 127 -1.90 -6.59 -14.03
C ILE A 127 -0.57 -7.35 -14.01
N LYS A 128 0.50 -6.64 -14.38
CA LYS A 128 1.86 -7.18 -14.37
C LYS A 128 2.64 -6.55 -13.23
N PHE A 129 3.30 -7.40 -12.44
CA PHE A 129 4.20 -6.95 -11.39
C PHE A 129 5.63 -6.94 -11.92
N SER A 130 6.32 -5.83 -11.77
CA SER A 130 7.69 -5.64 -12.26
C SER A 130 8.51 -4.81 -11.29
N GLY A 131 9.74 -5.25 -11.05
CA GLY A 131 10.67 -4.53 -10.20
C GLY A 131 10.31 -4.54 -8.71
N ALA A 132 10.81 -3.52 -8.03
CA ALA A 132 10.55 -3.24 -6.62
C ALA A 132 10.58 -1.73 -6.39
N ALA A 133 9.83 -1.25 -5.40
CA ALA A 133 9.80 0.14 -5.01
C ALA A 133 9.86 0.25 -3.49
N ILE A 134 10.56 1.28 -3.01
CA ILE A 134 10.67 1.62 -1.59
C ILE A 134 10.27 3.08 -1.44
N GLU A 135 9.37 3.35 -0.50
CA GLU A 135 8.97 4.69 -0.10
C GLU A 135 9.59 5.03 1.26
N CYS A 136 10.06 6.26 1.39
CA CYS A 136 10.52 6.81 2.66
C CYS A 136 9.71 8.07 2.95
N ARG A 137 9.05 8.10 4.10
CA ARG A 137 8.31 9.29 4.54
C ARG A 137 9.25 10.30 5.17
N ILE A 138 9.21 11.52 4.68
CA ILE A 138 9.97 12.65 5.23
C ILE A 138 9.03 13.51 6.05
N TYR A 139 9.29 13.61 7.35
CA TYR A 139 8.47 14.36 8.30
C TYR A 139 9.22 15.57 8.85
N ALA A 140 8.48 16.64 9.13
CA ALA A 140 8.97 17.79 9.87
C ALA A 140 9.02 17.45 11.38
N GLU A 141 10.11 16.81 11.80
CA GLU A 141 10.33 16.33 13.17
C GLU A 141 11.75 16.70 13.62
N ASP A 142 11.92 16.83 14.92
CA ASP A 142 13.23 17.12 15.55
C ASP A 142 13.85 15.83 16.09
N PRO A 143 14.89 15.27 15.43
CA PRO A 143 15.55 14.03 15.86
C PRO A 143 16.24 14.16 17.23
N GLU A 144 16.77 15.34 17.56
CA GLU A 144 17.47 15.58 18.82
C GLU A 144 16.50 15.62 20.01
N ASN A 145 15.25 15.98 19.74
CA ASN A 145 14.17 16.02 20.71
C ASN A 145 13.19 14.85 20.53
N ASN A 146 13.75 13.64 20.38
CA ASN A 146 12.99 12.39 20.30
C ASN A 146 11.92 12.40 19.22
N PHE A 147 12.23 13.01 18.05
CA PHE A 147 11.33 13.14 16.90
C PHE A 147 9.99 13.81 17.23
N MET A 148 10.03 14.82 18.07
CA MET A 148 8.85 15.65 18.30
C MET A 148 8.47 16.39 17.00
N PRO A 149 7.18 16.56 16.71
CA PRO A 149 6.76 17.39 15.58
C PRO A 149 7.39 18.79 15.66
N SER A 150 7.98 19.23 14.57
CA SER A 150 8.66 20.53 14.44
C SER A 150 8.08 21.32 13.26
N PRO A 151 6.82 21.78 13.35
CA PRO A 151 6.20 22.54 12.27
C PRO A 151 6.87 23.91 12.14
N GLY A 152 6.98 24.39 10.91
CA GLY A 152 7.60 25.67 10.63
C GLY A 152 7.59 26.02 9.16
N VAL A 153 8.23 27.14 8.82
CA VAL A 153 8.41 27.55 7.44
C VAL A 153 9.60 26.81 6.84
N ILE A 154 9.40 26.13 5.72
CA ILE A 154 10.47 25.51 4.95
C ILE A 154 11.22 26.62 4.23
N THR A 155 12.45 26.88 4.63
CA THR A 155 13.29 27.94 4.06
C THR A 155 14.16 27.46 2.90
N VAL A 156 14.50 26.18 2.89
CA VAL A 156 15.26 25.53 1.82
C VAL A 156 14.64 24.18 1.51
N ARG A 157 14.41 23.90 0.24
CA ARG A 157 13.94 22.60 -0.24
C ARG A 157 14.73 22.25 -1.50
N GLU A 158 15.55 21.23 -1.40
CA GLU A 158 16.20 20.59 -2.53
C GLU A 158 15.53 19.24 -2.76
N ALA A 159 14.67 19.17 -3.77
CA ALA A 159 14.01 17.92 -4.14
C ALA A 159 15.04 16.98 -4.79
N PRO A 160 15.11 15.71 -4.39
CA PRO A 160 15.96 14.76 -5.09
C PRO A 160 15.43 14.54 -6.51
N GLU A 161 16.34 14.45 -7.48
CA GLU A 161 16.03 14.19 -8.87
C GLU A 161 16.79 12.95 -9.37
N GLY A 162 16.17 12.20 -10.27
CA GLY A 162 16.83 11.03 -10.86
C GLY A 162 15.87 10.09 -11.58
N ARG A 163 16.45 9.18 -12.35
CA ARG A 163 15.67 8.07 -12.93
C ARG A 163 15.16 7.19 -11.80
N ASN A 164 13.93 6.72 -11.94
CA ASN A 164 13.27 5.83 -10.98
C ASN A 164 13.08 6.46 -9.58
N LEU A 165 12.98 7.77 -9.54
CA LEU A 165 12.65 8.49 -8.32
C LEU A 165 11.34 9.22 -8.51
N ARG A 166 10.43 9.01 -7.56
CA ARG A 166 9.14 9.70 -7.46
C ARG A 166 9.13 10.52 -6.18
N LEU A 167 8.65 11.73 -6.25
CA LEU A 167 8.47 12.61 -5.11
C LEU A 167 7.01 13.08 -5.06
N ASP A 168 6.28 12.63 -4.07
CA ASP A 168 4.94 13.10 -3.77
C ASP A 168 5.02 14.07 -2.58
N SER A 169 4.46 15.26 -2.71
CA SER A 169 4.45 16.26 -1.64
C SER A 169 3.16 17.07 -1.66
N ALA A 170 2.70 17.49 -0.51
CA ALA A 170 1.60 18.42 -0.35
C ALA A 170 2.10 19.87 -0.45
#